data_6f0bae6ec9b2573e7e13488d28cc5fb7
#
_entry.id   6f0bae6ec9b2573e7e13488d28cc5fb7
#
_cell.length_a   1.000
_cell.length_b   1.000
_cell.length_c   1.000
_cell.angle_alpha   90.00
_cell.angle_beta   90.00
_cell.angle_gamma   90.00
#
_symmetry.space_group_name_H-M   'P 1'
#
loop_
_entity.id
_entity.type
_entity.pdbx_description
1 polymer ?
#
loop_
_entity_poly.entity_id
_entity_poly.type
_entity_poly.pdbx_seq_one_letter_code
_entity_poly.pdbx_strand_id
1 'polypeptide(L)'
;MGVNVKGVWLCMKHQIPLLLAQGGGAIVNTASVAGLGAAPKMSIYAASKHAVIGLTKSAAIEYAKKKVRVNAVCPAVIDTDMFRRAYEADPKKAEFAAAMHPVGRIGKVEEIAAAVLYLCSDHAAFTTGQALAVDGGATAI
;
A
#
# COMPACT_ATOMS: atom_id res chain seq x y z
N MET A 1 -12.38 -5.78 8.34
CA MET A 1 -12.81 -5.83 6.91
C MET A 1 -13.51 -4.54 6.44
N GLY A 2 -14.35 -3.91 7.25
CA GLY A 2 -15.14 -2.74 6.85
C GLY A 2 -14.32 -1.57 6.29
N VAL A 3 -13.35 -1.06 7.04
CA VAL A 3 -12.52 0.07 6.59
C VAL A 3 -11.54 -0.36 5.50
N ASN A 4 -10.73 -1.38 5.75
CA ASN A 4 -9.63 -1.76 4.87
C ASN A 4 -10.07 -2.34 3.51
N VAL A 5 -11.21 -3.01 3.44
CA VAL A 5 -11.68 -3.65 2.19
C VAL A 5 -12.86 -2.89 1.60
N LYS A 6 -13.97 -2.84 2.33
CA LYS A 6 -15.19 -2.16 1.85
C LYS A 6 -14.94 -0.67 1.59
N GLY A 7 -14.18 0.01 2.47
CA GLY A 7 -13.84 1.42 2.30
C GLY A 7 -13.05 1.67 1.03
N VAL A 8 -12.00 0.88 0.78
CA VAL A 8 -11.19 1.00 -0.45
C VAL A 8 -12.03 0.73 -1.70
N TRP A 9 -12.85 -0.34 -1.68
CA TRP A 9 -13.75 -0.65 -2.79
C TRP A 9 -14.73 0.49 -3.07
N LEU A 10 -15.35 1.07 -2.02
CA LEU A 10 -16.27 2.20 -2.16
C LEU A 10 -15.56 3.45 -2.73
N CYS A 11 -14.34 3.75 -2.25
CA CYS A 11 -13.57 4.86 -2.80
C CYS A 11 -13.33 4.66 -4.32
N MET A 12 -12.84 3.49 -4.72
CA MET A 12 -12.62 3.20 -6.13
C MET A 12 -13.93 3.25 -6.95
N LYS A 13 -15.03 2.72 -6.40
CA LYS A 13 -16.34 2.75 -7.05
C LYS A 13 -16.79 4.18 -7.42
N HIS A 14 -16.48 5.16 -6.59
CA HIS A 14 -16.85 6.56 -6.84
C HIS A 14 -15.77 7.36 -7.57
N GLN A 15 -14.51 7.03 -7.41
CA GLN A 15 -13.40 7.71 -8.08
C GLN A 15 -13.27 7.33 -9.56
N ILE A 16 -13.42 6.04 -9.90
CA ILE A 16 -13.23 5.56 -11.27
C ILE A 16 -14.14 6.27 -12.28
N PRO A 17 -15.46 6.44 -12.05
CA PRO A 17 -16.30 7.18 -12.99
C PRO A 17 -15.83 8.62 -13.24
N LEU A 18 -15.30 9.30 -12.23
CA LEU A 18 -14.77 10.65 -12.36
C LEU A 18 -13.50 10.65 -13.22
N LEU A 19 -12.60 9.70 -12.98
CA LEU A 19 -11.38 9.55 -13.79
C LEU A 19 -11.69 9.22 -15.25
N LEU A 20 -12.70 8.39 -15.49
CA LEU A 20 -13.16 8.08 -16.85
C LEU A 20 -13.73 9.31 -17.55
N ALA A 21 -14.51 10.13 -16.86
CA ALA A 21 -15.12 11.33 -17.40
C ALA A 21 -14.06 12.39 -17.79
N GLN A 22 -12.93 12.46 -17.06
CA GLN A 22 -11.82 13.38 -17.38
C GLN A 22 -10.79 12.80 -18.37
N GLY A 23 -11.00 11.57 -18.87
CA GLY A 23 -10.14 10.96 -19.89
C GLY A 23 -8.96 10.14 -19.35
N GLY A 24 -8.93 9.83 -18.06
CA GLY A 24 -7.92 8.98 -17.43
C GLY A 24 -7.44 9.49 -16.09
N GLY A 25 -6.48 8.80 -15.48
CA GLY A 25 -5.88 9.18 -14.21
C GLY A 25 -5.23 8.01 -13.47
N ALA A 26 -4.91 8.23 -12.21
CA ALA A 26 -4.26 7.23 -11.38
C ALA A 26 -4.93 7.11 -10.01
N ILE A 27 -5.00 5.87 -9.51
CA ILE A 27 -5.39 5.54 -8.14
C ILE A 27 -4.22 4.79 -7.49
N VAL A 28 -3.89 5.16 -6.27
CA VAL A 28 -2.93 4.42 -5.44
C VAL A 28 -3.61 4.00 -4.14
N ASN A 29 -3.77 2.71 -3.95
CA ASN A 29 -4.34 2.14 -2.74
C ASN A 29 -3.23 1.85 -1.72
N THR A 30 -3.50 2.08 -0.44
CA THR A 30 -2.55 1.73 0.62
C THR A 30 -2.83 0.31 1.13
N ALA A 31 -2.00 -0.64 0.68
CA ALA A 31 -1.99 -2.00 1.18
C ALA A 31 -1.02 -2.14 2.38
N SER A 32 -0.16 -3.12 2.38
CA SER A 32 0.91 -3.39 3.35
C SER A 32 1.76 -4.56 2.85
N VAL A 33 2.97 -4.72 3.36
CA VAL A 33 3.75 -5.97 3.19
C VAL A 33 2.98 -7.19 3.70
N ALA A 34 2.09 -7.02 4.68
CA ALA A 34 1.16 -8.08 5.12
C ALA A 34 0.13 -8.49 4.05
N GLY A 35 0.03 -7.78 2.94
CA GLY A 35 -0.74 -8.15 1.76
C GLY A 35 0.08 -8.90 0.71
N LEU A 36 1.40 -8.97 0.88
CA LEU A 36 2.34 -9.66 -0.01
C LEU A 36 2.76 -11.03 0.53
N GLY A 37 2.68 -11.21 1.85
CA GLY A 37 3.09 -12.42 2.52
C GLY A 37 2.35 -12.67 3.83
N ALA A 38 2.82 -13.66 4.60
CA ALA A 38 2.23 -14.00 5.88
C ALA A 38 2.48 -12.92 6.93
N ALA A 39 1.51 -12.69 7.81
CA ALA A 39 1.65 -11.85 9.00
C ALA A 39 1.19 -12.63 10.23
N PRO A 40 2.10 -13.35 10.92
CA PRO A 40 1.77 -14.16 12.10
C PRO A 40 1.03 -13.33 13.16
N LYS A 41 0.00 -13.90 13.76
CA LYS A 41 -0.90 -13.27 14.76
C LYS A 41 -1.74 -12.10 14.22
N MET A 42 -1.68 -11.81 12.90
CA MET A 42 -2.42 -10.72 12.25
C MET A 42 -3.21 -11.22 11.02
N SER A 43 -3.74 -12.44 11.04
CA SER A 43 -4.36 -13.11 9.89
C SER A 43 -5.50 -12.29 9.25
N ILE A 44 -6.38 -11.70 10.05
CA ILE A 44 -7.50 -10.87 9.54
C ILE A 44 -6.99 -9.59 8.88
N TYR A 45 -5.94 -8.96 9.45
CA TYR A 45 -5.29 -7.80 8.84
C TYR A 45 -4.62 -8.19 7.52
N ALA A 46 -3.83 -9.27 7.51
CA ALA A 46 -3.20 -9.79 6.30
C ALA A 46 -4.24 -10.09 5.21
N ALA A 47 -5.31 -10.81 5.54
CA ALA A 47 -6.40 -11.08 4.62
C ALA A 47 -7.00 -9.79 4.03
N SER A 48 -7.20 -8.75 4.87
CA SER A 48 -7.70 -7.46 4.39
C SER A 48 -6.75 -6.78 3.41
N LYS A 49 -5.43 -6.88 3.64
CA LYS A 49 -4.42 -6.26 2.77
C LYS A 49 -4.19 -7.04 1.47
N HIS A 50 -4.31 -8.36 1.49
CA HIS A 50 -4.40 -9.18 0.28
C HIS A 50 -5.64 -8.80 -0.57
N ALA A 51 -6.78 -8.58 0.08
CA ALA A 51 -7.99 -8.15 -0.62
C ALA A 51 -7.80 -6.79 -1.32
N VAL A 52 -7.11 -5.81 -0.69
CA VAL A 52 -6.79 -4.52 -1.32
C VAL A 52 -5.93 -4.71 -2.58
N ILE A 53 -4.94 -5.60 -2.52
CA ILE A 53 -4.10 -5.91 -3.69
C ILE A 53 -4.94 -6.59 -4.80
N GLY A 54 -5.84 -7.50 -4.44
CA GLY A 54 -6.76 -8.12 -5.39
C GLY A 54 -7.68 -7.10 -6.07
N LEU A 55 -8.29 -6.19 -5.30
CA LEU A 55 -9.10 -5.09 -5.83
C LEU A 55 -8.29 -4.19 -6.77
N THR A 56 -7.05 -3.86 -6.39
CA THR A 56 -6.13 -3.04 -7.19
C THR A 56 -5.85 -3.67 -8.55
N LYS A 57 -5.46 -4.95 -8.57
CA LYS A 57 -5.14 -5.69 -9.79
C LYS A 57 -6.35 -5.83 -10.72
N SER A 58 -7.52 -6.15 -10.15
CA SER A 58 -8.76 -6.30 -10.92
C SER A 58 -9.15 -4.99 -11.60
N ALA A 59 -9.17 -3.88 -10.85
CA ALA A 59 -9.49 -2.58 -11.42
C ALA A 59 -8.42 -2.12 -12.44
N ALA A 60 -7.14 -2.38 -12.20
CA ALA A 60 -6.07 -2.05 -13.13
C ALA A 60 -6.31 -2.66 -14.52
N ILE A 61 -6.63 -3.95 -14.59
CA ILE A 61 -6.89 -4.64 -15.85
C ILE A 61 -8.19 -4.15 -16.49
N GLU A 62 -9.24 -3.97 -15.71
CA GLU A 62 -10.56 -3.54 -16.19
C GLU A 62 -10.52 -2.15 -16.87
N TYR A 63 -9.72 -1.23 -16.32
CA TYR A 63 -9.71 0.17 -16.75
C TYR A 63 -8.43 0.59 -17.51
N ALA A 64 -7.47 -0.29 -17.73
CA ALA A 64 -6.21 0.02 -18.42
C ALA A 64 -6.40 0.69 -19.78
N LYS A 65 -7.26 0.11 -20.64
CA LYS A 65 -7.56 0.65 -21.97
C LYS A 65 -8.26 2.02 -21.93
N LYS A 66 -8.80 2.38 -20.78
CA LYS A 66 -9.48 3.66 -20.53
C LYS A 66 -8.56 4.69 -19.88
N LYS A 67 -7.24 4.44 -19.90
CA LYS A 67 -6.20 5.32 -19.35
C LYS A 67 -6.32 5.55 -17.84
N VAL A 68 -6.95 4.64 -17.10
CA VAL A 68 -6.96 4.66 -15.63
C VAL A 68 -5.97 3.63 -15.14
N ARG A 69 -4.95 4.09 -14.41
CA ARG A 69 -3.96 3.24 -13.75
C ARG A 69 -4.36 3.04 -12.29
N VAL A 70 -4.23 1.82 -11.81
CA VAL A 70 -4.54 1.50 -10.40
C VAL A 70 -3.38 0.69 -9.85
N ASN A 71 -2.72 1.20 -8.82
CA ASN A 71 -1.59 0.55 -8.16
C ASN A 71 -1.82 0.51 -6.64
N ALA A 72 -1.03 -0.27 -5.94
CA ALA A 72 -0.97 -0.27 -4.49
C ALA A 72 0.45 0.02 -4.00
N VAL A 73 0.57 0.77 -2.93
CA VAL A 73 1.80 0.86 -2.13
C VAL A 73 1.68 -0.09 -0.95
N CYS A 74 2.77 -0.80 -0.65
CA CYS A 74 2.84 -1.83 0.40
C CYS A 74 3.93 -1.46 1.42
N PRO A 75 3.66 -0.55 2.36
CA PRO A 75 4.61 -0.20 3.41
C PRO A 75 4.85 -1.37 4.37
N ALA A 76 6.06 -1.43 4.93
CA ALA A 76 6.35 -2.18 6.15
C ALA A 76 6.11 -1.30 7.39
N VAL A 77 7.00 -1.32 8.38
CA VAL A 77 6.85 -0.48 9.57
C VAL A 77 7.35 0.93 9.29
N ILE A 78 6.47 1.90 9.46
CA ILE A 78 6.72 3.31 9.18
C ILE A 78 6.55 4.13 10.46
N ASP A 79 7.43 5.11 10.68
CA ASP A 79 7.38 6.04 11.81
C ASP A 79 6.15 6.96 11.71
N THR A 80 5.09 6.53 12.35
CA THR A 80 3.79 7.20 12.41
C THR A 80 3.34 7.31 13.85
N ASP A 81 2.38 8.19 14.13
CA ASP A 81 1.77 8.27 15.47
C ASP A 81 1.14 6.95 15.92
N MET A 82 0.64 6.15 14.97
CA MET A 82 0.12 4.81 15.26
C MET A 82 1.24 3.88 15.72
N PHE A 83 2.42 3.93 15.08
CA PHE A 83 3.59 3.16 15.48
C PHE A 83 4.08 3.63 16.85
N ARG A 84 4.28 4.94 17.04
CA ARG A 84 4.77 5.51 18.30
C ARG A 84 3.90 5.10 19.47
N ARG A 85 2.58 5.27 19.38
CA ARG A 85 1.64 4.83 20.43
C ARG A 85 1.73 3.34 20.77
N ALA A 86 2.01 2.50 19.80
CA ALA A 86 2.12 1.05 20.01
C ALA A 86 3.46 0.63 20.64
N TYR A 87 4.54 1.40 20.46
CA TYR A 87 5.91 1.00 20.78
C TYR A 87 6.65 1.95 21.75
N GLU A 88 6.13 3.15 22.02
CA GLU A 88 6.73 4.09 23.01
C GLU A 88 6.86 3.50 24.42
N ALA A 89 5.96 2.58 24.78
CA ALA A 89 5.98 1.89 26.07
C ALA A 89 7.04 0.77 26.16
N ASP A 90 7.68 0.37 25.05
CA ASP A 90 8.61 -0.76 25.03
C ASP A 90 9.70 -0.57 23.96
N PRO A 91 10.88 -0.03 24.35
CA PRO A 91 12.00 0.18 23.43
C PRO A 91 12.46 -1.07 22.68
N LYS A 92 12.34 -2.26 23.30
CA LYS A 92 12.73 -3.53 22.64
C LYS A 92 11.84 -3.84 21.42
N LYS A 93 10.60 -3.41 21.44
CA LYS A 93 9.72 -3.55 20.26
C LYS A 93 10.15 -2.64 19.13
N ALA A 94 10.62 -1.43 19.43
CA ALA A 94 11.14 -0.51 18.42
C ALA A 94 12.43 -1.06 17.77
N GLU A 95 13.35 -1.62 18.55
CA GLU A 95 14.55 -2.29 18.06
C GLU A 95 14.20 -3.50 17.18
N PHE A 96 13.25 -4.33 17.64
CA PHE A 96 12.76 -5.47 16.86
C PHE A 96 12.13 -5.03 15.54
N ALA A 97 11.33 -3.96 15.55
CA ALA A 97 10.74 -3.41 14.35
C ALA A 97 11.81 -2.92 13.35
N ALA A 98 12.85 -2.25 13.82
CA ALA A 98 13.98 -1.83 12.98
C ALA A 98 14.73 -3.05 12.39
N ALA A 99 14.98 -4.07 13.23
CA ALA A 99 15.69 -5.28 12.82
C ALA A 99 14.95 -6.14 11.78
N MET A 100 13.63 -5.99 11.66
CA MET A 100 12.85 -6.65 10.59
C MET A 100 13.16 -6.12 9.19
N HIS A 101 13.85 -4.98 9.08
CA HIS A 101 14.19 -4.37 7.80
C HIS A 101 15.68 -4.53 7.52
N PRO A 102 16.10 -5.14 6.42
CA PRO A 102 17.51 -5.25 6.04
C PRO A 102 18.28 -3.92 6.05
N VAL A 103 17.62 -2.80 5.79
CA VAL A 103 18.24 -1.47 5.90
C VAL A 103 18.49 -1.01 7.33
N GLY A 104 18.10 -1.79 8.36
CA GLY A 104 18.39 -1.55 9.78
C GLY A 104 17.59 -0.43 10.45
N ARG A 105 16.50 0.04 9.84
CA ARG A 105 15.63 1.07 10.40
C ARG A 105 14.18 0.93 9.92
N ILE A 106 13.27 1.53 10.64
CA ILE A 106 11.89 1.74 10.15
C ILE A 106 11.87 2.82 9.05
N GLY A 107 10.83 2.79 8.20
CA GLY A 107 10.64 3.79 7.14
C GLY A 107 10.12 5.12 7.68
N LYS A 108 10.24 6.17 6.86
CA LYS A 108 9.67 7.49 7.11
C LYS A 108 8.41 7.69 6.26
N VAL A 109 7.49 8.54 6.73
CA VAL A 109 6.26 8.85 5.98
C VAL A 109 6.54 9.46 4.63
N GLU A 110 7.61 10.27 4.50
CA GLU A 110 8.04 10.90 3.26
C GLU A 110 8.48 9.88 2.21
N GLU A 111 9.04 8.73 2.63
CA GLU A 111 9.47 7.67 1.71
C GLU A 111 8.25 6.98 1.07
N ILE A 112 7.17 6.83 1.83
CA ILE A 112 5.90 6.31 1.30
C ILE A 112 5.23 7.34 0.40
N ALA A 113 5.21 8.62 0.81
CA ALA A 113 4.64 9.70 0.01
C ALA A 113 5.34 9.84 -1.35
N ALA A 114 6.68 9.72 -1.40
CA ALA A 114 7.45 9.75 -2.64
C ALA A 114 7.04 8.60 -3.61
N ALA A 115 6.84 7.39 -3.09
CA ALA A 115 6.37 6.27 -3.88
C ALA A 115 4.94 6.50 -4.44
N VAL A 116 4.04 7.06 -3.62
CA VAL A 116 2.69 7.42 -4.06
C VAL A 116 2.75 8.49 -5.16
N LEU A 117 3.55 9.54 -4.98
CA LEU A 117 3.73 10.61 -5.99
C LEU A 117 4.25 10.04 -7.31
N TYR A 118 5.26 9.15 -7.26
CA TYR A 118 5.74 8.46 -8.46
C TYR A 118 4.61 7.70 -9.16
N LEU A 119 3.86 6.86 -8.43
CA LEU A 119 2.78 6.06 -9.00
C LEU A 119 1.62 6.91 -9.55
N CYS A 120 1.41 8.12 -9.04
CA CYS A 120 0.42 9.08 -9.54
C CYS A 120 0.91 9.86 -10.75
N SER A 121 2.22 10.00 -10.96
CA SER A 121 2.82 10.84 -12.00
C SER A 121 2.85 10.17 -13.37
N ASP A 122 3.16 10.95 -14.41
CA ASP A 122 3.36 10.46 -15.78
C ASP A 122 4.63 9.60 -15.91
N HIS A 123 5.58 9.69 -14.97
CA HIS A 123 6.74 8.78 -14.93
C HIS A 123 6.32 7.32 -14.71
N ALA A 124 5.14 7.07 -14.15
CA ALA A 124 4.56 5.74 -13.99
C ALA A 124 3.52 5.40 -15.07
N ALA A 125 3.57 6.02 -16.26
CA ALA A 125 2.58 5.84 -17.32
C ALA A 125 2.42 4.39 -17.79
N PHE A 126 3.48 3.58 -17.68
CA PHE A 126 3.46 2.15 -18.04
C PHE A 126 3.34 1.21 -16.82
N THR A 127 3.00 1.78 -15.63
CA THR A 127 2.88 1.04 -14.37
C THR A 127 1.43 1.00 -13.92
N THR A 128 0.80 -0.18 -13.99
CA THR A 128 -0.55 -0.43 -13.49
C THR A 128 -0.66 -1.86 -12.95
N GLY A 129 -1.51 -2.08 -11.96
CA GLY A 129 -1.71 -3.38 -11.30
C GLY A 129 -0.58 -3.79 -10.36
N GLN A 130 0.36 -2.90 -10.06
CA GLN A 130 1.50 -3.21 -9.19
C GLN A 130 1.15 -3.06 -7.71
N ALA A 131 1.75 -3.94 -6.91
CA ALA A 131 1.79 -3.85 -5.45
C ALA A 131 3.24 -3.53 -5.06
N LEU A 132 3.57 -2.23 -4.98
CA LEU A 132 4.93 -1.76 -4.78
C LEU A 132 5.30 -1.84 -3.30
N ALA A 133 6.21 -2.74 -2.96
CA ALA A 133 6.81 -2.80 -1.62
C ALA A 133 7.71 -1.57 -1.39
N VAL A 134 7.49 -0.89 -0.26
CA VAL A 134 8.33 0.21 0.24
C VAL A 134 8.66 -0.15 1.68
N ASP A 135 9.65 -1.02 1.86
CA ASP A 135 9.76 -1.87 3.04
C ASP A 135 11.20 -2.07 3.54
N GLY A 136 12.17 -1.34 3.00
CA GLY A 136 13.57 -1.50 3.39
C GLY A 136 14.14 -2.91 3.19
N GLY A 137 13.58 -3.67 2.25
CA GLY A 137 14.00 -5.03 1.92
C GLY A 137 13.31 -6.13 2.73
N ALA A 138 12.33 -5.81 3.56
CA ALA A 138 11.69 -6.79 4.47
C ALA A 138 11.00 -7.97 3.74
N THR A 139 10.58 -7.80 2.49
CA THR A 139 9.96 -8.86 1.68
C THR A 139 10.90 -9.50 0.66
N ALA A 140 12.16 -9.10 0.63
CA ALA A 140 13.16 -9.63 -0.30
C ALA A 140 13.94 -10.85 0.27
N ILE A 141 13.70 -11.21 1.53
CA ILE A 141 14.35 -12.31 2.27
C ILE A 141 13.36 -13.40 2.62
#